data_55ff4ef4fb5112770a5dd7768e67ca8d
#
_entry.id   55ff4ef4fb5112770a5dd7768e67ca8d
#
_cell.length_a   1.000
_cell.length_b   1.000
_cell.length_c   1.000
_cell.angle_alpha   90.00
_cell.angle_beta   90.00
_cell.angle_gamma   90.00
#
_symmetry.space_group_name_H-M   'P 1'
#
loop_
_entity.id
_entity.type
_entity.pdbx_description
1 polymer ?
#
loop_
_entity_poly.entity_id
_entity_poly.type
_entity_poly.pdbx_seq_one_letter_code
_entity_poly.pdbx_strand_id
1 'polypeptide(L)'
;MITLPALLLAGVPPQLSLGTNKLAGTCASLTATAIFARAGRLDRRVLRNAIVPVLVAAAIGAFAATRLDAGSLRVLILVAVLGAAAWAALRPVRDEAHPFPASNRMRWIASALLVAVGFYDGILGPGTGLFLFAVLVALERLAFVEAAGTGRALNLASNVGALAVFATLRKVDPLIGLTMAAGVVLGARTGATVAIRRGASFVRPMLLLAAALIALRLALQLTGR
;
A
#
# COMPACT_ATOMS: atom_id res chain seq x y z
N MET A 1 -4.64 2.25 5.20
CA MET A 1 -3.90 2.52 6.45
C MET A 1 -4.75 2.39 7.71
N ILE A 2 -6.02 2.78 7.69
CA ILE A 2 -6.91 2.78 8.88
C ILE A 2 -7.47 1.38 9.19
N THR A 3 -7.66 0.55 8.19
CA THR A 3 -8.34 -0.75 8.27
C THR A 3 -7.64 -1.76 9.19
N LEU A 4 -6.33 -1.91 9.07
CA LEU A 4 -5.57 -2.84 9.92
C LEU A 4 -5.57 -2.43 11.41
N PRO A 5 -5.27 -1.17 11.78
CA PRO A 5 -5.44 -0.72 13.16
C PRO A 5 -6.87 -0.88 13.70
N ALA A 6 -7.89 -0.67 12.88
CA ALA A 6 -9.28 -0.84 13.29
C ALA A 6 -9.60 -2.29 13.66
N LEU A 7 -9.11 -3.27 12.91
CA LEU A 7 -9.26 -4.71 13.21
C LEU A 7 -8.58 -5.08 14.53
N LEU A 8 -7.36 -4.59 14.75
CA LEU A 8 -6.61 -4.84 15.99
C LEU A 8 -7.31 -4.23 17.21
N LEU A 9 -7.89 -3.04 17.08
CA LEU A 9 -8.67 -2.38 18.13
C LEU A 9 -10.00 -3.11 18.40
N ALA A 10 -10.58 -3.75 17.39
CA ALA A 10 -11.74 -4.61 17.53
C ALA A 10 -11.41 -5.98 18.18
N GLY A 11 -10.16 -6.20 18.59
CA GLY A 11 -9.73 -7.45 19.24
C GLY A 11 -9.43 -8.61 18.30
N VAL A 12 -9.44 -8.38 16.97
CA VAL A 12 -9.12 -9.45 16.00
C VAL A 12 -7.64 -9.82 16.12
N PRO A 13 -7.30 -11.12 16.18
CA PRO A 13 -5.91 -11.57 16.28
C PRO A 13 -5.03 -10.99 15.16
N PRO A 14 -3.75 -10.61 15.42
CA PRO A 14 -2.93 -9.88 14.44
C PRO A 14 -2.77 -10.58 13.09
N GLN A 15 -2.52 -11.89 13.08
CA GLN A 15 -2.38 -12.64 11.82
C GLN A 15 -3.68 -12.69 11.03
N LEU A 16 -4.83 -12.86 11.71
CA LEU A 16 -6.15 -12.82 11.08
C LEU A 16 -6.48 -11.44 10.56
N SER A 17 -6.12 -10.39 11.31
CA SER A 17 -6.26 -8.99 10.89
C SER A 17 -5.45 -8.69 9.63
N LEU A 18 -4.20 -9.18 9.54
CA LEU A 18 -3.37 -9.02 8.34
C LEU A 18 -4.00 -9.67 7.12
N GLY A 19 -4.36 -10.94 7.21
CA GLY A 19 -4.96 -11.67 6.08
C GLY A 19 -6.30 -11.08 5.64
N THR A 20 -7.16 -10.73 6.59
CA THR A 20 -8.45 -10.08 6.33
C THR A 20 -8.28 -8.72 5.66
N ASN A 21 -7.29 -7.92 6.12
CA ASN A 21 -6.94 -6.66 5.48
C ASN A 21 -6.43 -6.84 4.05
N LYS A 22 -5.71 -7.95 3.74
CA LYS A 22 -5.26 -8.26 2.37
C LYS A 22 -6.44 -8.55 1.44
N LEU A 23 -7.49 -9.20 1.91
CA LEU A 23 -8.70 -9.41 1.12
C LEU A 23 -9.35 -8.07 0.73
N ALA A 24 -9.62 -7.20 1.70
CA ALA A 24 -10.16 -5.87 1.43
C ALA A 24 -9.21 -5.03 0.54
N GLY A 25 -7.90 -5.10 0.81
CA GLY A 25 -6.86 -4.42 0.01
C GLY A 25 -6.81 -4.90 -1.43
N THR A 26 -6.99 -6.20 -1.69
CA THR A 26 -7.07 -6.77 -3.04
C THR A 26 -8.25 -6.17 -3.80
N CYS A 27 -9.44 -6.13 -3.20
CA CYS A 27 -10.63 -5.55 -3.84
C CYS A 27 -10.45 -4.05 -4.15
N ALA A 28 -9.89 -3.29 -3.21
CA ALA A 28 -9.61 -1.87 -3.40
C ALA A 28 -8.57 -1.61 -4.49
N SER A 29 -7.46 -2.36 -4.46
CA SER A 29 -6.37 -2.20 -5.44
C SER A 29 -6.81 -2.64 -6.83
N LEU A 30 -7.60 -3.71 -6.94
CA LEU A 30 -8.19 -4.17 -8.21
C LEU A 30 -9.08 -3.07 -8.82
N THR A 31 -9.97 -2.49 -8.01
CA THR A 31 -10.86 -1.41 -8.44
C THR A 31 -10.07 -0.20 -8.93
N ALA A 32 -9.10 0.27 -8.16
CA ALA A 32 -8.26 1.41 -8.54
C ALA A 32 -7.44 1.10 -9.80
N THR A 33 -6.80 -0.07 -9.87
CA THR A 33 -6.01 -0.50 -11.03
C THR A 33 -6.85 -0.53 -12.30
N ALA A 34 -8.07 -1.07 -12.25
CA ALA A 34 -8.97 -1.10 -13.40
C ALA A 34 -9.32 0.32 -13.91
N ILE A 35 -9.52 1.28 -13.00
CA ILE A 35 -9.80 2.67 -13.34
C ILE A 35 -8.59 3.34 -14.00
N PHE A 36 -7.39 3.19 -13.42
CA PHE A 36 -6.16 3.74 -14.00
C PHE A 36 -5.80 3.07 -15.32
N ALA A 37 -6.03 1.75 -15.46
CA ALA A 37 -5.81 1.01 -16.69
C ALA A 37 -6.70 1.52 -17.84
N ARG A 38 -8.01 1.71 -17.57
CA ARG A 38 -8.95 2.27 -18.54
C ARG A 38 -8.60 3.70 -18.97
N ALA A 39 -7.98 4.47 -18.08
CA ALA A 39 -7.50 5.82 -18.37
C ALA A 39 -6.11 5.85 -19.04
N GLY A 40 -5.49 4.70 -19.32
CA GLY A 40 -4.14 4.62 -19.90
C GLY A 40 -3.03 5.15 -18.99
N ARG A 41 -3.23 5.12 -17.69
CA ARG A 41 -2.31 5.68 -16.67
C ARG A 41 -1.51 4.60 -15.93
N LEU A 42 -1.02 3.59 -16.67
CA LEU A 42 -0.15 2.54 -16.16
C LEU A 42 1.14 2.47 -16.99
N ASP A 43 2.29 2.45 -16.35
CA ASP A 43 3.56 2.16 -17.02
C ASP A 43 3.70 0.63 -17.21
N ARG A 44 3.48 0.18 -18.47
CA ARG A 44 3.53 -1.25 -18.83
C ARG A 44 4.94 -1.84 -18.68
N ARG A 45 5.99 -1.03 -18.84
CA ARG A 45 7.39 -1.47 -18.74
C ARG A 45 7.71 -1.83 -17.28
N VAL A 46 7.38 -0.94 -16.34
CA VAL A 46 7.58 -1.19 -14.92
C VAL A 46 6.76 -2.40 -14.47
N LEU A 47 5.48 -2.48 -14.88
CA LEU A 47 4.62 -3.60 -14.50
C LEU A 47 5.16 -4.94 -15.01
N ARG A 48 5.58 -5.01 -16.27
CA ARG A 48 6.14 -6.26 -16.85
C ARG A 48 7.34 -6.78 -16.06
N ASN A 49 8.17 -5.88 -15.54
CA ASN A 49 9.40 -6.25 -14.84
C ASN A 49 9.20 -6.48 -13.32
N ALA A 50 8.24 -5.79 -12.71
CA ALA A 50 8.12 -5.77 -11.25
C ALA A 50 6.91 -6.56 -10.69
N ILE A 51 5.86 -6.84 -11.49
CA ILE A 51 4.61 -7.40 -10.97
C ILE A 51 4.81 -8.80 -10.34
N VAL A 52 5.54 -9.68 -11.02
CA VAL A 52 5.82 -11.04 -10.54
C VAL A 52 6.81 -11.02 -9.36
N PRO A 53 7.96 -10.33 -9.42
CA PRO A 53 8.85 -10.21 -8.28
C PRO A 53 8.19 -9.64 -7.03
N VAL A 54 7.35 -8.60 -7.17
CA VAL A 54 6.62 -7.99 -6.05
C VAL A 54 5.59 -8.96 -5.45
N LEU A 55 4.86 -9.70 -6.30
CA LEU A 55 3.89 -10.72 -5.85
C LEU A 55 4.60 -11.82 -5.04
N VAL A 56 5.69 -12.36 -5.58
CA VAL A 56 6.47 -13.43 -4.91
C VAL A 56 7.08 -12.91 -3.60
N ALA A 57 7.67 -11.72 -3.61
CA ALA A 57 8.22 -11.11 -2.41
C ALA A 57 7.16 -10.91 -1.32
N ALA A 58 5.96 -10.47 -1.70
CA ALA A 58 4.84 -10.32 -0.77
C ALA A 58 4.35 -11.67 -0.22
N ALA A 59 4.32 -12.72 -1.02
CA ALA A 59 4.01 -14.07 -0.55
C ALA A 59 5.03 -14.55 0.50
N ILE A 60 6.33 -14.35 0.22
CA ILE A 60 7.41 -14.68 1.17
C ILE A 60 7.27 -13.84 2.45
N GLY A 61 7.00 -12.55 2.34
CA GLY A 61 6.76 -11.67 3.49
C GLY A 61 5.56 -12.11 4.34
N ALA A 62 4.45 -12.47 3.69
CA ALA A 62 3.25 -12.99 4.37
C ALA A 62 3.55 -14.31 5.11
N PHE A 63 4.30 -15.22 4.47
CA PHE A 63 4.73 -16.45 5.14
C PHE A 63 5.61 -16.15 6.35
N ALA A 64 6.57 -15.23 6.25
CA ALA A 64 7.37 -14.78 7.39
C ALA A 64 6.50 -14.21 8.52
N ALA A 65 5.49 -13.39 8.20
CA ALA A 65 4.57 -12.83 9.19
C ALA A 65 3.81 -13.92 9.97
N THR A 66 3.50 -15.06 9.33
CA THR A 66 2.81 -16.17 10.01
C THR A 66 3.70 -16.91 11.02
N ARG A 67 5.00 -16.73 10.97
CA ARG A 67 5.99 -17.30 11.90
C ARG A 67 6.26 -16.41 13.11
N LEU A 68 5.81 -15.17 13.08
CA LEU A 68 5.97 -14.22 14.19
C LEU A 68 4.87 -14.43 15.24
N ASP A 69 5.23 -14.27 16.49
CA ASP A 69 4.27 -14.26 17.60
C ASP A 69 3.39 -12.99 17.57
N ALA A 70 2.24 -13.06 18.23
CA ALA A 70 1.26 -11.98 18.20
C ALA A 70 1.77 -10.67 18.84
N GLY A 71 2.65 -10.77 19.84
CA GLY A 71 3.25 -9.61 20.50
C GLY A 71 4.18 -8.84 19.58
N SER A 72 5.17 -9.54 19.03
CA SER A 72 6.12 -8.98 18.05
C SER A 72 5.39 -8.38 16.85
N LEU A 73 4.36 -9.07 16.35
CA LEU A 73 3.60 -8.60 15.20
C LEU A 73 2.84 -7.30 15.49
N ARG A 74 2.24 -7.16 16.68
CA ARG A 74 1.57 -5.92 17.10
C ARG A 74 2.56 -4.74 17.15
N VAL A 75 3.74 -4.95 17.74
CA VAL A 75 4.78 -3.91 17.81
C VAL A 75 5.24 -3.51 16.41
N LEU A 76 5.51 -4.48 15.53
CA LEU A 76 5.92 -4.22 14.15
C LEU A 76 4.85 -3.45 13.37
N ILE A 77 3.58 -3.82 13.49
CA ILE A 77 2.48 -3.10 12.83
C ILE A 77 2.41 -1.66 13.35
N LEU A 78 2.53 -1.45 14.67
CA LEU A 78 2.50 -0.11 15.26
C LEU A 78 3.66 0.74 14.73
N VAL A 79 4.88 0.23 14.77
CA VAL A 79 6.08 0.91 14.26
C VAL A 79 5.92 1.22 12.76
N ALA A 80 5.38 0.29 11.97
CA ALA A 80 5.14 0.49 10.54
C ALA A 80 4.11 1.59 10.26
N VAL A 81 3.00 1.61 11.01
CA VAL A 81 1.97 2.66 10.90
C VAL A 81 2.55 4.02 11.24
N LEU A 82 3.31 4.10 12.35
CA LEU A 82 3.98 5.33 12.80
C LEU A 82 5.02 5.81 11.80
N GLY A 83 5.89 4.90 11.35
CA GLY A 83 6.94 5.20 10.38
C GLY A 83 6.36 5.67 9.04
N ALA A 84 5.29 5.04 8.55
CA ALA A 84 4.61 5.45 7.33
C ALA A 84 3.94 6.83 7.48
N ALA A 85 3.34 7.12 8.63
CA ALA A 85 2.74 8.42 8.92
C ALA A 85 3.81 9.52 9.03
N ALA A 86 4.90 9.26 9.75
CA ALA A 86 6.03 10.18 9.88
C ALA A 86 6.68 10.46 8.51
N TRP A 87 6.92 9.42 7.71
CA TRP A 87 7.43 9.57 6.35
C TRP A 87 6.54 10.47 5.49
N ALA A 88 5.22 10.23 5.52
CA ALA A 88 4.26 11.01 4.75
C ALA A 88 4.22 12.49 5.17
N ALA A 89 4.41 12.78 6.47
CA ALA A 89 4.43 14.13 7.00
C ALA A 89 5.76 14.86 6.69
N LEU A 90 6.89 14.17 6.81
CA LEU A 90 8.22 14.78 6.71
C LEU A 90 8.76 14.87 5.28
N ARG A 91 8.31 13.98 4.38
CA ARG A 91 8.79 13.91 2.99
C ARG A 91 7.63 13.97 2.01
N PRO A 92 7.05 15.15 1.77
CA PRO A 92 6.06 15.30 0.72
C PRO A 92 6.71 14.98 -0.64
N VAL A 93 6.14 14.02 -1.36
CA VAL A 93 6.59 13.70 -2.72
C VAL A 93 6.29 14.92 -3.61
N ARG A 94 7.33 15.49 -4.20
CA ARG A 94 7.21 16.64 -5.10
C ARG A 94 6.91 16.16 -6.52
N ASP A 95 6.00 16.85 -7.17
CA ASP A 95 5.73 16.67 -8.60
C ASP A 95 6.76 17.51 -9.38
N GLU A 96 7.99 17.03 -9.39
CA GLU A 96 9.04 17.66 -10.19
C GLU A 96 9.04 16.97 -11.55
N ALA A 97 8.77 17.73 -12.60
CA ALA A 97 8.95 17.26 -13.95
C ALA A 97 10.44 16.93 -14.15
N HIS A 98 10.75 15.66 -14.29
CA HIS A 98 12.12 15.23 -14.55
C HIS A 98 12.39 15.32 -16.05
N PRO A 99 13.29 16.25 -16.49
CA PRO A 99 13.56 16.47 -17.91
C PRO A 99 14.26 15.28 -18.59
N PHE A 100 14.84 14.38 -17.79
CA PHE A 100 15.57 13.21 -18.30
C PHE A 100 14.97 11.90 -17.81
N PRO A 101 14.95 10.84 -18.65
CA PRO A 101 14.50 9.52 -18.26
C PRO A 101 15.43 8.92 -17.19
N ALA A 102 14.92 7.98 -16.40
CA ALA A 102 15.71 7.25 -15.42
C ALA A 102 16.86 6.48 -16.07
N SER A 103 18.05 6.56 -15.49
CA SER A 103 19.21 5.78 -15.93
C SER A 103 18.99 4.28 -15.65
N ASN A 104 19.74 3.40 -16.34
CA ASN A 104 19.67 1.96 -16.08
C ASN A 104 19.99 1.61 -14.62
N ARG A 105 20.97 2.28 -14.01
CA ARG A 105 21.29 2.10 -12.58
C ARG A 105 20.11 2.46 -11.67
N MET A 106 19.44 3.58 -11.94
CA MET A 106 18.24 3.99 -11.17
C MET A 106 17.13 2.97 -11.29
N ARG A 107 16.90 2.43 -12.48
CA ARG A 107 15.87 1.39 -12.72
C ARG A 107 16.15 0.10 -11.95
N TRP A 108 17.41 -0.34 -11.90
CA TRP A 108 17.81 -1.49 -11.10
C TRP A 108 17.55 -1.27 -9.60
N ILE A 109 17.93 -0.10 -9.09
CA ILE A 109 17.68 0.29 -7.70
C ILE A 109 16.16 0.36 -7.45
N ALA A 110 15.40 0.95 -8.37
CA ALA A 110 13.94 1.02 -8.27
C ALA A 110 13.33 -0.38 -8.20
N SER A 111 13.73 -1.30 -9.10
CA SER A 111 13.24 -2.68 -9.11
C SER A 111 13.53 -3.40 -7.79
N ALA A 112 14.73 -3.27 -7.26
CA ALA A 112 15.10 -3.86 -5.96
C ALA A 112 14.25 -3.28 -4.81
N LEU A 113 14.02 -1.96 -4.80
CA LEU A 113 13.19 -1.31 -3.79
C LEU A 113 11.72 -1.68 -3.93
N LEU A 114 11.18 -1.80 -5.15
CA LEU A 114 9.80 -2.25 -5.37
C LEU A 114 9.59 -3.66 -4.82
N VAL A 115 10.56 -4.56 -5.02
CA VAL A 115 10.55 -5.93 -4.46
C VAL A 115 10.62 -5.88 -2.93
N ALA A 116 11.52 -5.06 -2.36
CA ALA A 116 11.64 -4.89 -0.91
C ALA A 116 10.33 -4.33 -0.30
N VAL A 117 9.69 -3.37 -0.97
CA VAL A 117 8.38 -2.84 -0.55
C VAL A 117 7.30 -3.92 -0.67
N GLY A 118 7.36 -4.79 -1.69
CA GLY A 118 6.46 -5.95 -1.81
C GLY A 118 6.60 -6.91 -0.64
N PHE A 119 7.83 -7.27 -0.26
CA PHE A 119 8.11 -8.09 0.92
C PHE A 119 7.59 -7.45 2.21
N TYR A 120 7.88 -6.16 2.41
CA TYR A 120 7.34 -5.38 3.51
C TYR A 120 5.81 -5.40 3.55
N ASP A 121 5.16 -5.23 2.39
CA ASP A 121 3.70 -5.28 2.29
C ASP A 121 3.14 -6.66 2.69
N GLY A 122 3.85 -7.73 2.33
CA GLY A 122 3.51 -9.08 2.75
C GLY A 122 3.49 -9.26 4.27
N ILE A 123 4.49 -8.70 4.96
CA ILE A 123 4.60 -8.79 6.43
C ILE A 123 3.56 -7.90 7.12
N LEU A 124 3.44 -6.64 6.70
CA LEU A 124 2.76 -5.59 7.48
C LEU A 124 1.68 -4.84 6.69
N GLY A 125 2.04 -4.22 5.58
CA GLY A 125 1.15 -3.51 4.67
C GLY A 125 0.93 -2.00 4.88
N PRO A 126 0.96 -1.42 6.09
CA PRO A 126 0.73 0.01 6.25
C PRO A 126 1.77 0.85 5.51
N GLY A 127 1.32 1.83 4.71
CA GLY A 127 2.22 2.73 3.98
C GLY A 127 2.74 2.22 2.63
N THR A 128 2.52 0.97 2.27
CA THR A 128 3.00 0.37 1.00
C THR A 128 2.69 1.22 -0.22
N GLY A 129 1.45 1.71 -0.35
CA GLY A 129 1.06 2.55 -1.48
C GLY A 129 1.87 3.85 -1.57
N LEU A 130 2.27 4.42 -0.44
CA LEU A 130 3.13 5.61 -0.39
C LEU A 130 4.56 5.28 -0.80
N PHE A 131 5.12 4.17 -0.30
CA PHE A 131 6.47 3.75 -0.64
C PHE A 131 6.61 3.37 -2.11
N LEU A 132 5.67 2.58 -2.66
CA LEU A 132 5.62 2.28 -4.09
C LEU A 132 5.55 3.55 -4.92
N PHE A 133 4.66 4.48 -4.56
CA PHE A 133 4.51 5.76 -5.24
C PHE A 133 5.82 6.58 -5.20
N ALA A 134 6.46 6.68 -4.03
CA ALA A 134 7.71 7.42 -3.87
C ALA A 134 8.84 6.84 -4.74
N VAL A 135 9.00 5.52 -4.79
CA VAL A 135 9.99 4.86 -5.67
C VAL A 135 9.71 5.14 -7.14
N LEU A 136 8.44 5.05 -7.56
CA LEU A 136 8.03 5.27 -8.94
C LEU A 136 8.26 6.72 -9.41
N VAL A 137 7.98 7.70 -8.55
CA VAL A 137 8.26 9.12 -8.87
C VAL A 137 9.75 9.41 -8.82
N ALA A 138 10.44 9.03 -7.75
CA ALA A 138 11.83 9.45 -7.53
C ALA A 138 12.83 8.71 -8.42
N LEU A 139 12.66 7.40 -8.65
CA LEU A 139 13.64 6.58 -9.35
C LEU A 139 13.21 6.16 -10.76
N GLU A 140 11.95 5.82 -10.96
CA GLU A 140 11.42 5.54 -12.31
C GLU A 140 11.05 6.83 -13.05
N ARG A 141 10.96 7.97 -12.34
CA ARG A 141 10.65 9.30 -12.87
C ARG A 141 9.31 9.37 -13.60
N LEU A 142 8.34 8.59 -13.13
CA LEU A 142 7.00 8.60 -13.69
C LEU A 142 6.25 9.88 -13.30
N ALA A 143 5.40 10.34 -14.21
CA ALA A 143 4.45 11.40 -13.90
C ALA A 143 3.53 10.97 -12.73
N PHE A 144 3.07 11.93 -11.94
CA PHE A 144 2.37 11.70 -10.67
C PHE A 144 1.17 10.75 -10.80
N VAL A 145 0.32 10.95 -11.82
CA VAL A 145 -0.88 10.12 -12.05
C VAL A 145 -0.49 8.72 -12.51
N GLU A 146 0.54 8.61 -13.35
CA GLU A 146 1.06 7.34 -13.84
C GLU A 146 1.73 6.53 -12.72
N ALA A 147 2.51 7.19 -11.86
CA ALA A 147 3.07 6.59 -10.66
C ALA A 147 1.98 6.10 -9.68
N ALA A 148 0.91 6.89 -9.52
CA ALA A 148 -0.22 6.48 -8.70
C ALA A 148 -0.92 5.23 -9.26
N GLY A 149 -1.19 5.18 -10.56
CA GLY A 149 -1.80 4.03 -11.23
C GLY A 149 -0.92 2.78 -11.17
N THR A 150 0.34 2.91 -11.57
CA THR A 150 1.33 1.82 -11.57
C THR A 150 1.56 1.28 -10.14
N GLY A 151 1.65 2.18 -9.16
CA GLY A 151 1.73 1.80 -7.75
C GLY A 151 0.52 1.00 -7.26
N ARG A 152 -0.69 1.32 -7.74
CA ARG A 152 -1.90 0.52 -7.42
C ARG A 152 -1.86 -0.86 -8.02
N ALA A 153 -1.36 -1.01 -9.25
CA ALA A 153 -1.20 -2.32 -9.88
C ALA A 153 -0.14 -3.18 -9.15
N LEU A 154 0.97 -2.60 -8.73
CA LEU A 154 1.97 -3.30 -7.92
C LEU A 154 1.42 -3.66 -6.53
N ASN A 155 0.65 -2.77 -5.91
CA ASN A 155 -0.01 -3.06 -4.64
C ASN A 155 -1.11 -4.14 -4.78
N LEU A 156 -1.77 -4.25 -5.93
CA LEU A 156 -2.64 -5.37 -6.23
C LEU A 156 -1.85 -6.68 -6.25
N ALA A 157 -0.72 -6.73 -6.95
CA ALA A 157 0.13 -7.91 -7.01
C ALA A 157 0.60 -8.34 -5.62
N SER A 158 1.09 -7.40 -4.79
CA SER A 158 1.52 -7.72 -3.43
C SER A 158 0.37 -8.20 -2.53
N ASN A 159 -0.82 -7.57 -2.63
CA ASN A 159 -1.99 -8.04 -1.87
C ASN A 159 -2.44 -9.44 -2.31
N VAL A 160 -2.43 -9.74 -3.62
CA VAL A 160 -2.77 -11.08 -4.12
C VAL A 160 -1.78 -12.12 -3.63
N GLY A 161 -0.46 -11.86 -3.73
CA GLY A 161 0.57 -12.76 -3.25
C GLY A 161 0.46 -13.04 -1.74
N ALA A 162 0.28 -12.01 -0.94
CA ALA A 162 0.10 -12.15 0.51
C ALA A 162 -1.23 -12.82 0.86
N LEU A 163 -2.34 -12.45 0.19
CA LEU A 163 -3.66 -13.05 0.41
C LEU A 163 -3.65 -14.55 0.14
N ALA A 164 -2.98 -15.00 -0.93
CA ALA A 164 -2.86 -16.41 -1.24
C ALA A 164 -2.26 -17.20 -0.07
N VAL A 165 -1.19 -16.68 0.55
CA VAL A 165 -0.55 -17.32 1.71
C VAL A 165 -1.47 -17.30 2.94
N PHE A 166 -2.05 -16.15 3.29
CA PHE A 166 -2.93 -16.07 4.45
C PHE A 166 -4.20 -16.92 4.28
N ALA A 167 -4.75 -17.02 3.07
CA ALA A 167 -5.93 -17.83 2.78
C ALA A 167 -5.64 -19.33 2.91
N THR A 168 -4.52 -19.81 2.36
CA THR A 168 -4.12 -21.23 2.49
C THR A 168 -3.89 -21.62 3.94
N LEU A 169 -3.42 -20.70 4.78
CA LEU A 169 -3.20 -20.91 6.21
C LEU A 169 -4.44 -20.58 7.08
N ARG A 170 -5.61 -20.36 6.46
CA ARG A 170 -6.88 -20.03 7.14
C ARG A 170 -6.76 -18.79 8.07
N LYS A 171 -5.93 -17.81 7.69
CA LYS A 171 -5.73 -16.55 8.41
C LYS A 171 -6.49 -15.39 7.75
N VAL A 172 -7.65 -15.65 7.19
CA VAL A 172 -8.55 -14.67 6.56
C VAL A 172 -9.95 -14.88 7.10
N ASP A 173 -10.60 -13.81 7.56
CA ASP A 173 -12.03 -13.82 7.83
C ASP A 173 -12.75 -13.24 6.60
N PRO A 174 -13.47 -14.07 5.82
CA PRO A 174 -14.12 -13.60 4.60
C PRO A 174 -15.26 -12.64 4.86
N LEU A 175 -16.01 -12.79 5.96
CA LEU A 175 -17.16 -11.95 6.28
C LEU A 175 -16.69 -10.54 6.62
N ILE A 176 -15.73 -10.40 7.54
CA ILE A 176 -15.15 -9.12 7.90
C ILE A 176 -14.43 -8.51 6.69
N GLY A 177 -13.67 -9.31 5.93
CA GLY A 177 -12.93 -8.83 4.77
C GLY A 177 -13.83 -8.29 3.66
N LEU A 178 -14.95 -8.95 3.36
CA LEU A 178 -15.89 -8.51 2.32
C LEU A 178 -16.72 -7.30 2.77
N THR A 179 -17.13 -7.22 4.03
CA THR A 179 -17.81 -6.03 4.56
C THR A 179 -16.88 -4.80 4.51
N MET A 180 -15.62 -4.97 4.88
CA MET A 180 -14.62 -3.91 4.71
C MET A 180 -14.38 -3.56 3.24
N ALA A 181 -14.37 -4.57 2.35
CA ALA A 181 -14.15 -4.37 0.91
C ALA A 181 -15.20 -3.45 0.31
N ALA A 182 -16.47 -3.52 0.73
CA ALA A 182 -17.51 -2.63 0.25
C ALA A 182 -17.14 -1.14 0.46
N GLY A 183 -16.69 -0.78 1.66
CA GLY A 183 -16.28 0.60 1.97
C GLY A 183 -15.00 1.03 1.25
N VAL A 184 -13.96 0.17 1.24
CA VAL A 184 -12.67 0.54 0.62
C VAL A 184 -12.75 0.57 -0.91
N VAL A 185 -13.62 -0.22 -1.53
CA VAL A 185 -13.88 -0.19 -2.98
C VAL A 185 -14.52 1.14 -3.40
N LEU A 186 -15.51 1.62 -2.65
CA LEU A 186 -16.11 2.94 -2.89
C LEU A 186 -15.05 4.05 -2.77
N GLY A 187 -14.23 4.00 -1.71
CA GLY A 187 -13.12 4.93 -1.54
C GLY A 187 -12.06 4.83 -2.64
N ALA A 188 -11.73 3.63 -3.09
CA ALA A 188 -10.78 3.40 -4.17
C ALA A 188 -11.29 3.94 -5.51
N ARG A 189 -12.60 3.73 -5.80
CA ARG A 189 -13.25 4.24 -7.01
C ARG A 189 -13.25 5.76 -7.05
N THR A 190 -13.71 6.41 -5.98
CA THR A 190 -13.76 7.87 -5.91
C THR A 190 -12.35 8.46 -5.91
N GLY A 191 -11.43 7.94 -5.11
CA GLY A 191 -10.05 8.40 -5.02
C GLY A 191 -9.28 8.29 -6.35
N ALA A 192 -9.38 7.15 -7.04
CA ALA A 192 -8.74 6.96 -8.34
C ALA A 192 -9.31 7.91 -9.41
N THR A 193 -10.64 8.06 -9.46
CA THR A 193 -11.29 8.96 -10.42
C THR A 193 -10.89 10.42 -10.20
N VAL A 194 -10.85 10.87 -8.95
CA VAL A 194 -10.45 12.24 -8.62
C VAL A 194 -8.96 12.46 -8.86
N ALA A 195 -8.10 11.47 -8.55
CA ALA A 195 -6.67 11.54 -8.83
C ALA A 195 -6.38 11.72 -10.33
N ILE A 196 -7.11 11.02 -11.20
CA ILE A 196 -6.98 11.17 -12.66
C ILE A 196 -7.45 12.55 -13.12
N ARG A 197 -8.56 13.07 -12.56
CA ARG A 197 -9.13 14.36 -12.97
C ARG A 197 -8.35 15.57 -12.44
N ARG A 198 -7.88 15.53 -11.20
CA ARG A 198 -7.26 16.66 -10.50
C ARG A 198 -5.74 16.56 -10.34
N GLY A 199 -5.15 15.41 -10.68
CA GLY A 199 -3.70 15.21 -10.62
C GLY A 199 -3.08 15.45 -9.26
N ALA A 200 -1.84 15.96 -9.26
CA ALA A 200 -1.04 16.18 -8.06
C ALA A 200 -1.67 17.14 -7.05
N SER A 201 -2.42 18.15 -7.51
CA SER A 201 -3.05 19.16 -6.66
C SER A 201 -4.07 18.56 -5.67
N PHE A 202 -4.65 17.42 -5.99
CA PHE A 202 -5.58 16.70 -5.12
C PHE A 202 -4.90 15.60 -4.29
N VAL A 203 -4.00 14.85 -4.91
CA VAL A 203 -3.37 13.70 -4.25
C VAL A 203 -2.52 14.13 -3.05
N ARG A 204 -1.80 15.25 -3.18
CA ARG A 204 -0.93 15.78 -2.12
C ARG A 204 -1.68 16.15 -0.84
N PRO A 205 -2.73 16.99 -0.84
CA PRO A 205 -3.46 17.30 0.39
C PRO A 205 -4.17 16.10 1.00
N MET A 206 -4.62 15.13 0.19
CA MET A 206 -5.22 13.90 0.69
C MET A 206 -4.20 13.01 1.43
N LEU A 207 -2.98 12.91 0.94
CA LEU A 207 -1.90 12.18 1.62
C LEU A 207 -1.54 12.86 2.95
N LEU A 208 -1.45 14.19 2.96
CA LEU A 208 -1.17 14.98 4.17
C LEU A 208 -2.31 14.86 5.20
N LEU A 209 -3.55 14.92 4.75
CA LEU A 209 -4.73 14.74 5.62
C LEU A 209 -4.75 13.33 6.23
N ALA A 210 -4.51 12.30 5.42
CA ALA A 210 -4.44 10.93 5.93
C ALA A 210 -3.31 10.75 6.98
N ALA A 211 -2.14 11.32 6.72
CA ALA A 211 -1.02 11.31 7.67
C ALA A 211 -1.36 12.07 8.97
N ALA A 212 -1.97 13.26 8.86
CA ALA A 212 -2.38 14.07 10.00
C ALA A 212 -3.43 13.36 10.87
N LEU A 213 -4.43 12.73 10.27
CA LEU A 213 -5.45 11.95 10.99
C LEU A 213 -4.85 10.76 11.74
N ILE A 214 -3.89 10.06 11.13
CA ILE A 214 -3.19 8.96 11.78
C ILE A 214 -2.35 9.49 12.95
N ALA A 215 -1.59 10.56 12.74
CA ALA A 215 -0.76 11.18 13.78
C ALA A 215 -1.61 11.70 14.96
N LEU A 216 -2.74 12.37 14.67
CA LEU A 216 -3.67 12.86 15.70
C LEU A 216 -4.23 11.71 16.54
N ARG A 217 -4.74 10.66 15.89
CA ARG A 217 -5.28 9.50 16.59
C ARG A 217 -4.24 8.82 17.47
N LEU A 218 -3.01 8.78 17.02
CA LEU A 218 -1.89 8.22 17.76
C LEU A 218 -1.53 9.07 18.98
N ALA A 219 -1.47 10.39 18.81
CA ALA A 219 -1.24 11.32 19.92
C ALA A 219 -2.32 11.17 21.00
N LEU A 220 -3.60 11.02 20.61
CA LEU A 220 -4.72 10.79 21.52
C LEU A 220 -4.59 9.44 22.26
N GLN A 221 -4.08 8.39 21.61
CA GLN A 221 -3.84 7.09 22.27
C GLN A 221 -2.69 7.14 23.27
N LEU A 222 -1.64 7.94 23.00
CA LEU A 222 -0.49 8.10 23.91
C LEU A 222 -0.84 8.99 25.12
N THR A 223 -1.83 9.87 25.00
CA THR A 223 -2.30 10.74 26.09
C THR A 223 -3.38 10.09 26.97
N GLY A 224 -3.74 8.82 26.73
CA GLY A 224 -4.64 8.06 27.61
C GLY A 224 -6.11 8.49 27.59
N ARG A 225 -6.55 9.09 26.50
CA ARG A 225 -7.94 9.49 26.27
C ARG A 225 -8.57 8.78 25.09
#